data_528fbae46efebbaeeb537cda036092a2
#
_entry.id   528fbae46efebbaeeb537cda036092a2
#
_cell.length_a   1.000
_cell.length_b   1.000
_cell.length_c   1.000
_cell.angle_alpha   90.00
_cell.angle_beta   90.00
_cell.angle_gamma   90.00
#
_symmetry.space_group_name_H-M   'P 1'
#
loop_
_entity.id
_entity.type
_entity.pdbx_description
1 polymer ?
#
loop_
_entity_poly.entity_id
_entity_poly.type
_entity_poly.pdbx_seq_one_letter_code
_entity_poly.pdbx_strand_id
1 'polypeptide(L)'
;MKNSSLPPQIKDWIGNTVVKDSSPFIVQSVLWQNFCSAVEDGNSLYWDAEVAKNHTNQIVAHPALLPSWLHDFEWHPNRDKKMPMQLHFLIKEALELPLGIVTEVDIEFYEPIYDGDHISAEQKLLSVSEEVDTSLGRGRYWSIEVIFKNQTENIVGKQNMHFLGYQK
;
A
#
# COMPACT_ATOMS: atom_id res chain seq x y z
N MET A 1 24.66 18.21 20.30
CA MET A 1 23.65 17.71 19.37
C MET A 1 22.55 17.08 20.23
N LYS A 2 21.32 17.62 20.24
CA LYS A 2 20.23 16.97 20.95
C LYS A 2 19.81 15.76 20.10
N ASN A 3 20.15 14.55 20.54
CA ASN A 3 19.52 13.34 20.05
C ASN A 3 18.03 13.49 20.35
N SER A 4 17.24 13.86 19.34
CA SER A 4 15.80 13.97 19.47
C SER A 4 15.27 12.53 19.64
N SER A 5 14.94 12.16 20.88
CA SER A 5 14.32 10.85 21.14
C SER A 5 13.00 10.79 20.39
N LEU A 6 12.68 9.60 19.85
CA LEU A 6 11.39 9.38 19.18
C LEU A 6 10.23 9.74 20.12
N PRO A 7 9.17 10.40 19.61
CA PRO A 7 7.94 10.62 20.37
C PRO A 7 7.41 9.31 20.96
N PRO A 8 6.81 9.31 22.15
CA PRO A 8 6.25 8.11 22.76
C PRO A 8 5.31 7.35 21.84
N GLN A 9 4.42 8.05 21.16
CA GLN A 9 3.46 7.50 20.19
C GLN A 9 4.16 6.70 19.07
N ILE A 10 5.25 7.21 18.52
CA ILE A 10 6.02 6.49 17.48
C ILE A 10 6.64 5.23 18.03
N LYS A 11 7.16 5.28 19.27
CA LYS A 11 7.72 4.08 19.93
C LYS A 11 6.67 2.98 20.12
N ASP A 12 5.44 3.38 20.48
CA ASP A 12 4.32 2.46 20.67
C ASP A 12 3.83 1.86 19.34
N TRP A 13 4.03 2.56 18.22
CA TRP A 13 3.65 2.07 16.89
C TRP A 13 4.65 1.07 16.30
N ILE A 14 5.93 1.16 16.66
CA ILE A 14 6.95 0.26 16.10
C ILE A 14 6.63 -1.19 16.45
N GLY A 15 6.57 -2.04 15.43
CA GLY A 15 6.22 -3.45 15.53
C GLY A 15 4.72 -3.75 15.59
N ASN A 16 3.85 -2.73 15.59
CA ASN A 16 2.41 -2.89 15.71
C ASN A 16 1.66 -2.45 14.44
N THR A 17 0.51 -3.09 14.18
CA THR A 17 -0.46 -2.61 13.19
C THR A 17 -1.12 -1.34 13.74
N VAL A 18 -0.98 -0.24 13.00
CA VAL A 18 -1.50 1.08 13.41
C VAL A 18 -2.75 1.45 12.62
N VAL A 19 -2.80 1.07 11.35
CA VAL A 19 -3.92 1.37 10.45
C VAL A 19 -4.47 0.07 9.89
N LYS A 20 -5.81 -0.04 9.91
CA LYS A 20 -6.55 -1.06 9.17
C LYS A 20 -7.47 -0.37 8.19
N ASP A 21 -7.47 -0.84 6.97
CA ASP A 21 -8.20 -0.26 5.87
C ASP A 21 -8.90 -1.33 5.04
N SER A 22 -9.90 -0.93 4.27
CA SER A 22 -10.58 -1.82 3.34
C SER A 22 -10.92 -1.05 2.06
N SER A 23 -10.94 -1.76 0.94
CA SER A 23 -11.34 -1.22 -0.34
C SER A 23 -12.73 -0.58 -0.25
N PRO A 24 -12.95 0.57 -0.87
CA PRO A 24 -14.28 1.18 -0.96
C PRO A 24 -15.20 0.45 -1.95
N PHE A 25 -14.67 -0.49 -2.73
CA PHE A 25 -15.39 -1.26 -3.74
C PHE A 25 -14.81 -2.68 -3.88
N ILE A 26 -15.56 -3.55 -4.51
CA ILE A 26 -15.11 -4.89 -4.88
C ILE A 26 -14.20 -4.82 -6.12
N VAL A 27 -13.30 -5.79 -6.25
CA VAL A 27 -12.48 -6.00 -7.45
C VAL A 27 -13.37 -6.31 -8.65
N GLN A 28 -13.15 -5.66 -9.77
CA GLN A 28 -13.92 -5.83 -11.00
C GLN A 28 -13.00 -6.07 -12.20
N SER A 29 -13.34 -7.09 -12.99
CA SER A 29 -12.53 -7.50 -14.16
C SER A 29 -12.30 -6.37 -15.16
N VAL A 30 -13.31 -5.53 -15.39
CA VAL A 30 -13.19 -4.39 -16.30
C VAL A 30 -12.06 -3.42 -15.91
N LEU A 31 -11.75 -3.29 -14.61
CA LEU A 31 -10.72 -2.36 -14.15
C LEU A 31 -9.31 -2.85 -14.52
N TRP A 32 -9.00 -4.12 -14.25
CA TRP A 32 -7.68 -4.62 -14.64
C TRP A 32 -7.55 -4.86 -16.14
N GLN A 33 -8.65 -5.21 -16.83
CA GLN A 33 -8.63 -5.32 -18.30
C GLN A 33 -8.39 -3.97 -18.97
N ASN A 34 -8.93 -2.88 -18.44
CA ASN A 34 -8.59 -1.53 -18.89
C ASN A 34 -7.10 -1.22 -18.67
N PHE A 35 -6.54 -1.61 -17.52
CA PHE A 35 -5.11 -1.47 -17.27
C PHE A 35 -4.28 -2.31 -18.27
N CYS A 36 -4.59 -3.60 -18.42
CA CYS A 36 -3.91 -4.48 -19.38
C CYS A 36 -3.99 -3.93 -20.80
N SER A 37 -5.16 -3.38 -21.20
CA SER A 37 -5.33 -2.73 -22.51
C SER A 37 -4.42 -1.49 -22.66
N ALA A 38 -4.28 -0.69 -21.59
CA ALA A 38 -3.46 0.52 -21.62
C ALA A 38 -1.95 0.22 -21.73
N VAL A 39 -1.50 -0.91 -21.16
CA VAL A 39 -0.09 -1.34 -21.18
C VAL A 39 0.19 -2.42 -22.24
N GLU A 40 -0.81 -2.76 -23.04
CA GLU A 40 -0.74 -3.80 -24.08
C GLU A 40 -0.35 -5.19 -23.54
N ASP A 41 -0.79 -5.54 -22.34
CA ASP A 41 -0.56 -6.87 -21.75
C ASP A 41 -1.62 -7.86 -22.23
N GLY A 42 -1.20 -8.74 -23.15
CA GLY A 42 -2.02 -9.80 -23.74
C GLY A 42 -1.97 -11.15 -23.01
N ASN A 43 -1.51 -11.21 -21.76
CA ASN A 43 -1.44 -12.45 -21.01
C ASN A 43 -2.84 -13.06 -20.83
N SER A 44 -3.02 -14.27 -21.34
CA SER A 44 -4.32 -14.97 -21.37
C SER A 44 -4.94 -15.17 -19.98
N LEU A 45 -4.17 -15.18 -18.91
CA LEU A 45 -4.68 -15.27 -17.53
C LEU A 45 -5.60 -14.09 -17.16
N TYR A 46 -5.47 -12.95 -17.84
CA TYR A 46 -6.25 -11.74 -17.59
C TYR A 46 -7.47 -11.60 -18.52
N TRP A 47 -7.49 -12.35 -19.64
CA TRP A 47 -8.45 -12.16 -20.72
C TRP A 47 -9.30 -13.40 -21.03
N ASP A 48 -8.73 -14.61 -20.91
CA ASP A 48 -9.34 -15.86 -21.37
C ASP A 48 -9.71 -16.75 -20.20
N ALA A 49 -11.02 -16.87 -19.94
CA ALA A 49 -11.54 -17.66 -18.83
C ALA A 49 -11.21 -19.16 -18.96
N GLU A 50 -11.15 -19.72 -20.17
CA GLU A 50 -10.85 -21.13 -20.39
C GLU A 50 -9.37 -21.43 -20.12
N VAL A 51 -8.46 -20.52 -20.52
CA VAL A 51 -7.04 -20.62 -20.18
C VAL A 51 -6.81 -20.44 -18.68
N ALA A 52 -7.38 -19.39 -18.10
CA ALA A 52 -7.24 -19.08 -16.68
C ALA A 52 -7.75 -20.22 -15.78
N LYS A 53 -8.87 -20.88 -16.16
CA LYS A 53 -9.46 -21.99 -15.43
C LYS A 53 -8.51 -23.18 -15.24
N ASN A 54 -7.60 -23.40 -16.17
CA ASN A 54 -6.61 -24.49 -16.08
C ASN A 54 -5.43 -24.18 -15.14
N HIS A 55 -5.24 -22.92 -14.75
CA HIS A 55 -4.11 -22.44 -13.96
C HIS A 55 -4.51 -21.85 -12.60
N THR A 56 -5.59 -21.08 -12.57
CA THR A 56 -5.99 -20.23 -11.45
C THR A 56 -7.48 -20.32 -11.10
N ASN A 57 -8.20 -21.31 -11.62
CA ASN A 57 -9.65 -21.53 -11.50
C ASN A 57 -10.54 -20.51 -12.23
N GLN A 58 -10.13 -19.25 -12.36
CA GLN A 58 -10.83 -18.19 -13.09
C GLN A 58 -9.85 -17.08 -13.49
N ILE A 59 -10.32 -16.10 -14.26
CA ILE A 59 -9.51 -14.95 -14.65
C ILE A 59 -9.02 -14.21 -13.39
N VAL A 60 -7.74 -13.87 -13.37
CA VAL A 60 -7.10 -13.18 -12.24
C VAL A 60 -6.91 -11.70 -12.50
N ALA A 61 -6.96 -10.90 -11.46
CA ALA A 61 -6.59 -9.49 -11.52
C ALA A 61 -5.08 -9.34 -11.76
N HIS A 62 -4.70 -8.32 -12.53
CA HIS A 62 -3.29 -8.04 -12.77
C HIS A 62 -2.59 -7.67 -11.44
N PRO A 63 -1.50 -8.36 -11.05
CA PRO A 63 -0.89 -8.21 -9.72
C PRO A 63 -0.35 -6.79 -9.45
N ALA A 64 0.09 -6.05 -10.48
CA ALA A 64 0.54 -4.67 -10.32
C ALA A 64 -0.55 -3.73 -9.77
N LEU A 65 -1.83 -4.12 -9.84
CA LEU A 65 -2.93 -3.32 -9.29
C LEU A 65 -3.19 -3.56 -7.80
N LEU A 66 -2.45 -4.45 -7.14
CA LEU A 66 -2.68 -4.79 -5.74
C LEU A 66 -2.85 -3.56 -4.83
N PRO A 67 -1.93 -2.57 -4.81
CA PRO A 67 -2.12 -1.39 -3.97
C PRO A 67 -3.29 -0.50 -4.40
N SER A 68 -3.64 -0.53 -5.70
CA SER A 68 -4.69 0.32 -6.27
C SER A 68 -6.09 -0.06 -5.78
N TRP A 69 -6.31 -1.30 -5.34
CA TRP A 69 -7.61 -1.73 -4.82
C TRP A 69 -8.03 -1.03 -3.53
N LEU A 70 -7.11 -0.38 -2.81
CA LEU A 70 -7.41 0.42 -1.62
C LEU A 70 -7.62 1.91 -1.91
N HIS A 71 -7.39 2.34 -3.15
CA HIS A 71 -7.54 3.74 -3.51
C HIS A 71 -9.01 4.08 -3.70
N ASP A 72 -9.48 5.09 -2.98
CA ASP A 72 -10.80 5.66 -3.18
C ASP A 72 -10.82 6.60 -4.39
N PHE A 73 -12.02 7.01 -4.80
CA PHE A 73 -12.15 8.03 -5.81
C PHE A 73 -11.44 9.31 -5.41
N GLU A 74 -10.77 9.95 -6.36
CA GLU A 74 -10.07 11.22 -6.14
C GLU A 74 -11.04 12.32 -5.65
N TRP A 75 -12.29 12.26 -6.10
CA TRP A 75 -13.36 13.16 -5.69
C TRP A 75 -14.68 12.41 -5.54
N HIS A 76 -15.44 12.76 -4.49
CA HIS A 76 -16.79 12.27 -4.26
C HIS A 76 -17.64 13.39 -3.65
N PRO A 77 -18.91 13.59 -4.11
CA PRO A 77 -19.72 14.74 -3.71
C PRO A 77 -20.11 14.77 -2.23
N ASN A 78 -20.13 13.64 -1.54
CA ASN A 78 -20.69 13.50 -0.21
C ASN A 78 -19.72 12.95 0.84
N ARG A 79 -18.43 12.92 0.56
CA ARG A 79 -17.40 12.46 1.52
C ARG A 79 -16.05 13.08 1.25
N ASP A 80 -15.26 13.20 2.31
CA ASP A 80 -13.88 13.63 2.22
C ASP A 80 -13.03 12.53 1.56
N LYS A 81 -11.99 12.99 0.86
CA LYS A 81 -11.00 12.09 0.25
C LYS A 81 -10.28 11.30 1.33
N LYS A 82 -10.25 9.97 1.16
CA LYS A 82 -9.43 9.10 1.98
C LYS A 82 -8.02 9.06 1.41
N MET A 83 -7.03 9.35 2.24
CA MET A 83 -5.62 9.29 1.83
C MET A 83 -5.15 7.83 1.82
N PRO A 84 -4.62 7.33 0.69
CA PRO A 84 -3.93 6.04 0.70
C PRO A 84 -2.68 6.14 1.58
N MET A 85 -2.18 5.01 2.08
CA MET A 85 -0.98 5.00 2.94
C MET A 85 -1.08 5.93 4.16
N GLN A 86 -2.22 5.89 4.83
CA GLN A 86 -2.55 6.78 5.96
C GLN A 86 -1.44 6.79 7.03
N LEU A 87 -0.83 5.64 7.33
CA LEU A 87 0.23 5.53 8.33
C LEU A 87 1.44 6.42 8.00
N HIS A 88 1.82 6.53 6.72
CA HIS A 88 2.90 7.44 6.30
C HIS A 88 2.62 8.89 6.73
N PHE A 89 1.41 9.37 6.53
CA PHE A 89 1.03 10.75 6.88
C PHE A 89 0.97 10.94 8.40
N LEU A 90 0.46 9.96 9.14
CA LEU A 90 0.46 9.99 10.62
C LEU A 90 1.88 10.05 11.20
N ILE A 91 2.83 9.29 10.61
CA ILE A 91 4.23 9.33 11.03
C ILE A 91 4.85 10.70 10.73
N LYS A 92 4.62 11.25 9.54
CA LYS A 92 5.09 12.61 9.18
C LYS A 92 4.62 13.67 10.17
N GLU A 93 3.34 13.62 10.52
CA GLU A 93 2.73 14.54 11.48
C GLU A 93 3.35 14.38 12.87
N ALA A 94 3.44 13.13 13.38
CA ALA A 94 4.00 12.85 14.69
C ALA A 94 5.50 13.18 14.83
N LEU A 95 6.24 13.15 13.72
CA LEU A 95 7.66 13.51 13.66
C LEU A 95 7.90 14.97 13.25
N GLU A 96 6.84 15.74 12.95
CA GLU A 96 6.92 17.12 12.46
C GLU A 96 7.79 17.26 11.19
N LEU A 97 7.74 16.25 10.29
CA LEU A 97 8.51 16.22 9.05
C LEU A 97 7.58 16.49 7.84
N PRO A 98 7.50 17.74 7.36
CA PRO A 98 6.50 18.15 6.37
C PRO A 98 6.74 17.53 4.98
N LEU A 99 7.98 17.24 4.63
CA LEU A 99 8.35 16.66 3.33
C LEU A 99 8.59 15.17 3.46
N GLY A 100 8.33 14.42 2.39
CA GLY A 100 8.56 12.99 2.37
C GLY A 100 8.67 12.45 0.96
N ILE A 101 9.55 11.48 0.78
CA ILE A 101 9.73 10.72 -0.45
C ILE A 101 9.71 9.23 -0.15
N VAL A 102 9.26 8.45 -1.10
CA VAL A 102 9.45 7.00 -1.13
C VAL A 102 10.86 6.74 -1.64
N THR A 103 11.63 5.94 -0.94
CA THR A 103 13.01 5.59 -1.32
C THR A 103 13.11 4.19 -1.94
N GLU A 104 12.23 3.29 -1.52
CA GLU A 104 12.20 1.91 -1.99
C GLU A 104 10.81 1.32 -1.80
N VAL A 105 10.42 0.41 -2.69
CA VAL A 105 9.18 -0.36 -2.62
C VAL A 105 9.44 -1.78 -3.06
N ASP A 106 9.13 -2.75 -2.19
CA ASP A 106 9.13 -4.18 -2.51
C ASP A 106 7.71 -4.71 -2.39
N ILE A 107 7.29 -5.55 -3.34
CA ILE A 107 5.99 -6.19 -3.33
C ILE A 107 6.15 -7.70 -3.52
N GLU A 108 5.55 -8.46 -2.63
CA GLU A 108 5.42 -9.91 -2.73
C GLU A 108 3.97 -10.28 -3.00
N PHE A 109 3.74 -11.14 -3.98
CA PHE A 109 2.41 -11.64 -4.34
C PHE A 109 2.24 -13.07 -3.82
N TYR A 110 1.06 -13.36 -3.24
CA TYR A 110 0.73 -14.66 -2.67
C TYR A 110 -0.49 -15.27 -3.39
N GLU A 111 -1.66 -15.23 -2.79
CA GLU A 111 -2.87 -15.75 -3.42
C GLU A 111 -3.34 -14.84 -4.57
N PRO A 112 -3.85 -15.40 -5.67
CA PRO A 112 -4.45 -14.61 -6.74
C PRO A 112 -5.64 -13.78 -6.25
N ILE A 113 -5.84 -12.63 -6.89
CA ILE A 113 -7.02 -11.79 -6.69
C ILE A 113 -7.99 -12.03 -7.83
N TYR A 114 -9.26 -12.18 -7.52
CA TYR A 114 -10.32 -12.51 -8.46
C TYR A 114 -11.40 -11.44 -8.57
N ASP A 115 -12.21 -11.55 -9.63
CA ASP A 115 -13.43 -10.75 -9.76
C ASP A 115 -14.37 -11.00 -8.58
N GLY A 116 -14.89 -9.94 -7.97
CA GLY A 116 -15.74 -10.03 -6.78
C GLY A 116 -15.00 -10.03 -5.45
N ASP A 117 -13.66 -10.15 -5.42
CA ASP A 117 -12.90 -10.04 -4.19
C ASP A 117 -13.05 -8.67 -3.53
N HIS A 118 -13.00 -8.64 -2.21
CA HIS A 118 -12.95 -7.43 -1.41
C HIS A 118 -11.63 -7.38 -0.65
N ILE A 119 -10.80 -6.38 -0.96
CA ILE A 119 -9.44 -6.28 -0.43
C ILE A 119 -9.44 -5.41 0.82
N SER A 120 -8.81 -5.91 1.87
CA SER A 120 -8.46 -5.16 3.08
C SER A 120 -6.94 -5.07 3.23
N ALA A 121 -6.48 -4.12 4.04
CA ALA A 121 -5.06 -4.01 4.35
C ALA A 121 -4.81 -3.60 5.81
N GLU A 122 -3.69 -4.07 6.32
CA GLU A 122 -3.13 -3.70 7.61
C GLU A 122 -1.79 -3.01 7.38
N GLN A 123 -1.61 -1.80 7.94
CA GLN A 123 -0.37 -1.04 7.84
C GLN A 123 0.34 -1.09 9.19
N LYS A 124 1.58 -1.59 9.18
CA LYS A 124 2.43 -1.78 10.35
C LYS A 124 3.69 -0.95 10.22
N LEU A 125 4.04 -0.21 11.27
CA LEU A 125 5.31 0.48 11.34
C LEU A 125 6.41 -0.50 11.74
N LEU A 126 7.37 -0.75 10.86
CA LEU A 126 8.47 -1.68 11.14
C LEU A 126 9.61 -1.01 11.92
N SER A 127 10.01 0.17 11.49
CA SER A 127 11.15 0.87 12.08
C SER A 127 11.10 2.37 11.81
N VAL A 128 11.79 3.13 12.65
CA VAL A 128 12.12 4.55 12.43
C VAL A 128 13.59 4.75 12.82
N SER A 129 14.36 5.39 11.96
CA SER A 129 15.77 5.68 12.18
C SER A 129 15.97 6.77 13.25
N GLU A 130 17.21 6.90 13.71
CA GLU A 130 17.65 8.15 14.31
C GLU A 130 17.61 9.27 13.29
N GLU A 131 17.75 10.50 13.77
CA GLU A 131 17.78 11.69 12.93
C GLU A 131 19.08 11.73 12.12
N VAL A 132 18.96 12.01 10.82
CA VAL A 132 20.07 12.02 9.86
C VAL A 132 20.07 13.32 9.06
N ASP A 133 21.27 13.80 8.73
CA ASP A 133 21.44 14.87 7.77
C ASP A 133 21.62 14.28 6.39
N THR A 134 20.81 14.74 5.43
CA THR A 134 20.82 14.30 4.03
C THR A 134 21.00 15.49 3.09
N SER A 135 21.26 15.22 1.81
CA SER A 135 21.31 16.28 0.78
C SER A 135 19.97 17.02 0.59
N LEU A 136 18.86 16.43 1.03
CA LEU A 136 17.51 17.03 0.94
C LEU A 136 17.15 17.86 2.17
N GLY A 137 17.83 17.64 3.28
CA GLY A 137 17.56 18.25 4.57
C GLY A 137 17.72 17.25 5.71
N ARG A 138 17.40 17.70 6.92
CA ARG A 138 17.45 16.89 8.13
C ARG A 138 16.17 16.10 8.29
N GLY A 139 16.27 14.80 8.60
CA GLY A 139 15.10 13.94 8.64
C GLY A 139 15.31 12.58 9.26
N ARG A 140 14.36 11.67 9.00
CA ARG A 140 14.39 10.28 9.46
C ARG A 140 13.90 9.35 8.37
N TYR A 141 14.45 8.14 8.34
CA TYR A 141 13.92 7.05 7.54
C TYR A 141 12.92 6.24 8.36
N TRP A 142 11.91 5.69 7.70
CA TRP A 142 11.02 4.68 8.30
C TRP A 142 10.56 3.68 7.26
N SER A 143 10.15 2.51 7.76
CA SER A 143 9.65 1.41 6.94
C SER A 143 8.26 1.01 7.39
N ILE A 144 7.36 0.83 6.43
CA ILE A 144 5.98 0.39 6.63
C ILE A 144 5.78 -0.92 5.88
N GLU A 145 5.27 -1.94 6.55
CA GLU A 145 4.72 -3.14 5.95
C GLU A 145 3.22 -2.98 5.76
N VAL A 146 2.72 -3.29 4.57
CA VAL A 146 1.29 -3.36 4.25
C VAL A 146 0.96 -4.80 3.89
N ILE A 147 0.05 -5.43 4.63
CA ILE A 147 -0.42 -6.79 4.38
C ILE A 147 -1.81 -6.69 3.77
N PHE A 148 -1.96 -7.17 2.54
CA PHE A 148 -3.23 -7.19 1.83
C PHE A 148 -3.89 -8.55 1.99
N LYS A 149 -5.20 -8.54 2.27
CA LYS A 149 -6.01 -9.73 2.46
C LYS A 149 -7.30 -9.65 1.65
N ASN A 150 -7.81 -10.79 1.24
CA ASN A 150 -9.15 -10.87 0.65
C ASN A 150 -10.22 -11.04 1.75
N GLN A 151 -11.49 -11.14 1.37
CA GLN A 151 -12.63 -11.29 2.28
C GLN A 151 -12.62 -12.56 3.13
N THR A 152 -11.77 -13.55 2.81
CA THR A 152 -11.59 -14.79 3.59
C THR A 152 -10.33 -14.74 4.46
N GLU A 153 -9.75 -13.55 4.66
CA GLU A 153 -8.52 -13.31 5.43
C GLU A 153 -7.25 -13.97 4.85
N ASN A 154 -7.30 -14.49 3.63
CA ASN A 154 -6.12 -15.00 2.94
C ASN A 154 -5.23 -13.83 2.50
N ILE A 155 -3.91 -13.97 2.70
CA ILE A 155 -2.95 -12.96 2.26
C ILE A 155 -2.82 -13.04 0.75
N VAL A 156 -3.14 -11.96 0.06
CA VAL A 156 -3.00 -11.82 -1.41
C VAL A 156 -1.68 -11.13 -1.78
N GLY A 157 -1.09 -10.40 -0.86
CA GLY A 157 0.23 -9.81 -1.05
C GLY A 157 0.71 -9.02 0.15
N LYS A 158 1.99 -8.65 0.10
CA LYS A 158 2.67 -7.76 1.04
C LYS A 158 3.41 -6.68 0.28
N GLN A 159 3.45 -5.50 0.85
CA GLN A 159 4.25 -4.40 0.34
C GLN A 159 5.09 -3.82 1.46
N ASN A 160 6.41 -3.78 1.27
CA ASN A 160 7.31 -3.05 2.15
C ASN A 160 7.68 -1.74 1.47
N MET A 161 7.46 -0.64 2.18
CA MET A 161 7.76 0.70 1.68
C MET A 161 8.72 1.40 2.62
N HIS A 162 9.76 1.98 2.03
CA HIS A 162 10.76 2.76 2.75
C HIS A 162 10.62 4.23 2.38
N PHE A 163 10.69 5.07 3.39
CA PHE A 163 10.48 6.51 3.26
C PHE A 163 11.61 7.28 3.90
N LEU A 164 11.87 8.46 3.35
CA LEU A 164 12.60 9.52 4.03
C LEU A 164 11.64 10.69 4.25
N GLY A 165 11.37 11.04 5.51
CA GLY A 165 10.73 12.30 5.85
C GLY A 165 11.78 13.31 6.28
N TYR A 166 11.63 14.57 5.85
CA TYR A 166 12.64 15.57 6.09
C TYR A 166 12.05 16.99 6.16
N GLN A 167 12.86 17.90 6.69
CA GLN A 167 12.65 19.34 6.66
C GLN A 167 13.90 20.01 6.10
N LYS A 168 13.70 21.15 5.41
CA LYS A 168 14.80 21.99 4.88
C LYS A 168 15.37 22.90 5.96
#